data_aca83d8bb1bfba5c0f4f07d51b0159aa
#
_entry.id   aca83d8bb1bfba5c0f4f07d51b0159aa
#
_cell.length_a   1.000
_cell.length_b   1.000
_cell.length_c   1.000
_cell.angle_alpha   90.00
_cell.angle_beta   90.00
_cell.angle_gamma   90.00
#
_symmetry.space_group_name_H-M   'P 1'
#
loop_
_entity.id
_entity.type
_entity.pdbx_description
1 polymer ?
#
loop_
_entity_poly.entity_id
_entity_poly.type
_entity_poly.pdbx_seq_one_letter_code
_entity_poly.pdbx_strand_id
1 'polypeptide(L)'
;MHYNVKEICENYNFEISGVSFIGTPKDESMLFVTNKVKNMISNLIGHRNCLVFVETGIEVPDNLKEDNCILVVDDPQSEYAKLALKIEKSEKENSKNK
;
A
#
# COMPACT_ATOMS: atom_id res chain seq x y z
N MET A 1 -13.14 2.04 -4.20
CA MET A 1 -11.74 2.29 -4.55
C MET A 1 -11.18 1.06 -5.27
N HIS A 2 -10.63 1.25 -6.46
CA HIS A 2 -9.94 0.18 -7.19
C HIS A 2 -8.71 0.77 -7.87
N TYR A 3 -7.57 0.16 -7.65
CA TYR A 3 -6.32 0.64 -8.20
C TYR A 3 -5.37 -0.53 -8.45
N ASN A 4 -4.85 -0.62 -9.66
CA ASN A 4 -3.88 -1.67 -9.99
C ASN A 4 -2.47 -1.19 -9.68
N VAL A 5 -1.78 -1.91 -8.81
CA VAL A 5 -0.43 -1.53 -8.36
C VAL A 5 0.60 -1.57 -9.48
N LYS A 6 0.30 -2.22 -10.59
CA LYS A 6 1.20 -2.27 -11.74
C LYS A 6 1.54 -0.88 -12.28
N GLU A 7 0.68 0.10 -12.07
CA GLU A 7 0.92 1.48 -12.49
C GLU A 7 2.16 2.09 -11.82
N ILE A 8 2.50 1.64 -10.61
CA ILE A 8 3.65 2.15 -9.87
C ILE A 8 4.68 1.06 -9.57
N CYS A 9 4.39 -0.19 -9.85
CA CYS A 9 5.26 -1.31 -9.52
C CYS A 9 5.11 -2.41 -10.57
N GLU A 10 5.99 -2.40 -11.58
CA GLU A 10 5.90 -3.30 -12.74
C GLU A 10 5.93 -4.78 -12.40
N ASN A 11 6.58 -5.13 -11.29
CA ASN A 11 6.76 -6.52 -10.89
C ASN A 11 5.52 -7.14 -10.25
N TYR A 12 4.49 -6.34 -10.02
CA TYR A 12 3.26 -6.80 -9.36
C TYR A 12 2.06 -6.48 -10.24
N ASN A 13 1.08 -7.36 -10.21
CA ASN A 13 -0.13 -7.18 -11.00
C ASN A 13 -1.33 -7.63 -10.18
N PHE A 14 -1.79 -6.76 -9.29
CA PHE A 14 -2.98 -7.00 -8.50
C PHE A 14 -3.67 -5.66 -8.23
N GLU A 15 -4.95 -5.72 -7.86
CA GLU A 15 -5.71 -4.54 -7.49
C GLU A 15 -5.89 -4.44 -5.99
N ILE A 16 -5.84 -3.20 -5.51
CA ILE A 16 -6.26 -2.90 -4.14
C ILE A 16 -7.67 -2.31 -4.21
N SER A 17 -8.49 -2.62 -3.23
CA SER A 17 -9.90 -2.20 -3.18
C SER A 17 -10.23 -1.34 -1.97
N GLY A 18 -9.25 -1.04 -1.14
CA GLY A 18 -9.47 -0.22 0.05
C GLY A 18 -8.18 0.16 0.72
N VAL A 19 -8.31 0.69 1.91
CA VAL A 19 -7.18 1.08 2.75
C VAL A 19 -7.28 0.36 4.09
N SER A 20 -6.13 0.15 4.73
CA SER A 20 -6.06 -0.41 6.08
C SER A 20 -4.85 0.21 6.78
N PHE A 21 -4.55 -0.26 7.97
CA PHE A 21 -3.37 0.20 8.69
C PHE A 21 -2.67 -0.98 9.37
N ILE A 22 -1.42 -0.77 9.71
CA ILE A 22 -0.54 -1.87 10.12
C ILE A 22 -1.00 -2.57 11.40
N GLY A 23 -1.79 -1.90 12.23
CA GLY A 23 -2.36 -2.52 13.43
C GLY A 23 -3.38 -3.59 13.12
N THR A 24 -4.13 -3.43 12.04
CA THR A 24 -5.15 -4.40 11.57
C THR A 24 -5.15 -4.43 10.05
N PRO A 25 -4.09 -5.01 9.42
CA PRO A 25 -4.01 -5.03 7.95
C PRO A 25 -5.10 -5.90 7.33
N LYS A 26 -5.49 -5.54 6.12
CA LYS A 26 -6.46 -6.31 5.33
C LYS A 26 -5.83 -6.63 3.97
N ASP A 27 -6.20 -7.75 3.40
CA ASP A 27 -5.77 -8.12 2.05
C ASP A 27 -6.32 -7.13 1.03
N GLU A 28 -5.62 -6.96 -0.08
CA GLU A 28 -6.04 -6.10 -1.18
C GLU A 28 -6.26 -4.65 -0.74
N SER A 29 -5.39 -4.15 0.13
CA SER A 29 -5.50 -2.79 0.65
C SER A 29 -4.17 -2.05 0.57
N MET A 30 -4.25 -0.73 0.73
CA MET A 30 -3.09 0.15 0.81
C MET A 30 -2.88 0.59 2.26
N LEU A 31 -1.62 0.56 2.70
CA LEU A 31 -1.25 0.99 4.06
C LEU A 31 0.18 1.50 4.08
N PHE A 32 0.59 2.03 5.22
CA PHE A 32 1.96 2.52 5.40
C PHE A 32 2.51 2.12 6.77
N VAL A 33 3.84 2.06 6.86
CA VAL A 33 4.55 1.69 8.09
C VAL A 33 5.64 2.74 8.35
N THR A 34 5.55 3.41 9.49
CA THR A 34 6.58 4.35 9.93
C THR A 34 7.50 3.70 10.96
N ASN A 35 8.64 4.33 11.24
CA ASN A 35 9.59 3.83 12.23
C ASN A 35 8.97 3.65 13.62
N LYS A 36 7.96 4.45 13.95
CA LYS A 36 7.28 4.36 15.24
C LYS A 36 6.56 3.03 15.43
N VAL A 37 6.12 2.42 14.34
CA VAL A 37 5.34 1.18 14.38
C VAL A 37 6.02 0.05 13.59
N LYS A 38 7.33 0.16 13.38
CA LYS A 38 8.07 -0.81 12.57
C LYS A 38 7.96 -2.25 13.07
N ASN A 39 7.80 -2.43 14.37
CA ASN A 39 7.65 -3.76 14.96
C ASN A 39 6.30 -4.40 14.63
N MET A 40 5.35 -3.62 14.12
CA MET A 40 4.05 -4.14 13.69
C MET A 40 4.09 -4.70 12.26
N ILE A 41 5.22 -4.57 11.56
CA ILE A 41 5.32 -5.06 10.18
C ILE A 41 5.03 -6.56 10.09
N SER A 42 5.29 -7.31 11.15
CA SER A 42 4.99 -8.73 11.22
C SER A 42 3.49 -9.03 11.14
N ASN A 43 2.64 -8.05 11.39
CA ASN A 43 1.20 -8.22 11.24
C ASN A 43 0.80 -8.50 9.78
N LEU A 44 1.68 -8.19 8.83
CA LEU A 44 1.43 -8.48 7.42
C LEU A 44 1.66 -9.94 7.05
N ILE A 45 2.26 -10.73 7.93
CA ILE A 45 2.49 -12.15 7.68
C ILE A 45 1.12 -12.83 7.52
N GLY A 46 0.94 -13.54 6.41
CA GLY A 46 -0.33 -14.19 6.10
C GLY A 46 -1.27 -13.34 5.26
N HIS A 47 -0.98 -12.05 5.12
CA HIS A 47 -1.73 -11.15 4.22
C HIS A 47 -1.06 -11.06 2.87
N ARG A 48 -1.84 -10.80 1.83
CA ARG A 48 -1.34 -10.72 0.47
C ARG A 48 -2.05 -9.63 -0.33
N ASN A 49 -1.43 -9.25 -1.44
CA ASN A 49 -1.97 -8.26 -2.36
C ASN A 49 -2.17 -6.90 -1.69
N CYS A 50 -1.25 -6.53 -0.80
CA CYS A 50 -1.23 -5.22 -0.15
C CYS A 50 -0.20 -4.32 -0.82
N LEU A 51 -0.53 -3.05 -0.94
CA LEU A 51 0.41 -2.01 -1.34
C LEU A 51 0.88 -1.29 -0.08
N VAL A 52 2.16 -1.43 0.26
CA VAL A 52 2.68 -0.96 1.54
C VAL A 52 3.82 0.04 1.32
N PHE A 53 3.64 1.25 1.82
CA PHE A 53 4.71 2.25 1.87
C PHE A 53 5.44 2.08 3.20
N VAL A 54 6.75 1.87 3.13
CA VAL A 54 7.58 1.57 4.32
C VAL A 54 8.65 2.63 4.44
N GLU A 55 8.83 3.16 5.63
CA GLU A 55 9.85 4.18 5.88
C GLU A 55 11.25 3.60 5.71
N THR A 56 12.16 4.39 5.12
CA THR A 56 13.56 4.02 4.94
C THR A 56 14.18 3.58 6.26
N GLY A 57 14.93 2.48 6.22
CA GLY A 57 15.60 1.94 7.39
C GLY A 57 14.86 0.80 8.10
N ILE A 58 13.62 0.55 7.72
CA ILE A 58 12.85 -0.57 8.27
C ILE A 58 13.23 -1.84 7.51
N GLU A 59 13.56 -2.90 8.25
CA GLU A 59 13.80 -4.21 7.65
C GLU A 59 12.47 -4.87 7.29
N VAL A 60 12.36 -5.31 6.04
CA VAL A 60 11.16 -5.99 5.54
C VAL A 60 11.52 -7.45 5.25
N PRO A 61 10.86 -8.41 5.90
CA PRO A 61 11.10 -9.83 5.59
C PRO A 61 10.82 -10.14 4.12
N ASP A 62 11.65 -10.99 3.51
CA ASP A 62 11.53 -11.32 2.10
C ASP A 62 10.18 -11.96 1.73
N ASN A 63 9.63 -12.76 2.63
CA ASN A 63 8.32 -13.38 2.38
C ASN A 63 7.20 -12.37 2.23
N LEU A 64 7.31 -11.20 2.86
CA LEU A 64 6.33 -10.13 2.69
C LEU A 64 6.43 -9.49 1.31
N LYS A 65 7.65 -9.40 0.78
CA LYS A 65 7.88 -8.84 -0.56
C LYS A 65 7.35 -9.73 -1.66
N GLU A 66 7.26 -11.03 -1.42
CA GLU A 66 6.72 -11.98 -2.39
C GLU A 66 5.21 -11.85 -2.54
N ASP A 67 4.51 -11.58 -1.45
CA ASP A 67 3.05 -11.54 -1.43
C ASP A 67 2.47 -10.13 -1.54
N ASN A 68 3.30 -9.09 -1.33
CA ASN A 68 2.85 -7.71 -1.26
C ASN A 68 3.80 -6.79 -2.02
N CYS A 69 3.27 -5.67 -2.51
CA CYS A 69 4.12 -4.63 -3.12
C CYS A 69 4.64 -3.72 -2.02
N ILE A 70 5.93 -3.82 -1.73
CA ILE A 70 6.58 -3.01 -0.68
C ILE A 70 7.37 -1.90 -1.35
N LEU A 71 7.04 -0.65 -1.05
CA LEU A 71 7.73 0.52 -1.55
C LEU A 71 8.42 1.24 -0.39
N VAL A 72 9.75 1.31 -0.43
CA VAL A 72 10.53 1.99 0.60
C VAL A 72 10.66 3.45 0.23
N VAL A 73 10.19 4.33 1.11
CA VAL A 73 10.17 5.78 0.88
C VAL A 73 10.57 6.51 2.17
N ASP A 74 10.97 7.77 2.05
CA ASP A 74 11.38 8.55 3.21
C ASP A 74 10.20 8.99 4.07
N ASP A 75 9.05 9.26 3.45
CA ASP A 75 7.84 9.70 4.16
C ASP A 75 6.65 8.87 3.69
N PRO A 76 6.46 7.68 4.28
CA PRO A 76 5.41 6.76 3.82
C PRO A 76 4.00 7.32 4.01
N GLN A 77 3.77 8.12 5.04
CA GLN A 77 2.46 8.72 5.27
C GLN A 77 2.11 9.71 4.15
N SER A 78 3.07 10.53 3.74
CA SER A 78 2.89 11.50 2.67
C SER A 78 2.64 10.80 1.33
N GLU A 79 3.42 9.77 1.02
CA GLU A 79 3.24 9.01 -0.22
C GLU A 79 1.90 8.30 -0.27
N TYR A 80 1.49 7.73 0.86
CA TYR A 80 0.18 7.12 1.02
C TYR A 80 -0.94 8.12 0.73
N ALA A 81 -0.85 9.30 1.35
CA ALA A 81 -1.87 10.33 1.20
C ALA A 81 -1.96 10.85 -0.24
N LYS A 82 -0.82 11.05 -0.89
CA LYS A 82 -0.78 11.48 -2.30
C LYS A 82 -1.46 10.48 -3.22
N LEU A 83 -1.16 9.20 -3.03
CA LEU A 83 -1.77 8.17 -3.88
C LEU A 83 -3.26 8.02 -3.60
N ALA A 84 -3.66 8.09 -2.34
CA ALA A 84 -5.07 8.02 -1.98
C ALA A 84 -5.88 9.15 -2.64
N LEU A 85 -5.34 10.36 -2.63
CA LEU A 85 -5.97 11.51 -3.29
C LEU A 85 -6.04 11.33 -4.80
N LYS A 86 -4.98 10.81 -5.40
CA LYS A 86 -4.94 10.55 -6.85
C LYS A 86 -6.00 9.53 -7.26
N ILE A 87 -6.16 8.47 -6.49
CA ILE A 87 -7.15 7.43 -6.77
C ILE A 87 -8.56 8.00 -6.63
N GLU A 88 -8.82 8.74 -5.57
CA GLU A 88 -10.12 9.36 -5.32
C GLU A 88 -10.49 10.33 -6.44
N LYS A 89 -9.55 11.15 -6.86
CA LYS A 89 -9.76 12.12 -7.94
C LYS A 89 -10.09 11.43 -9.26
N SER A 90 -9.37 10.36 -9.57
CA SER A 90 -9.60 9.58 -10.78
C SER A 90 -11.01 8.97 -10.80
N GLU A 91 -11.46 8.45 -9.67
CA GLU A 91 -12.80 7.89 -9.56
C GLU A 91 -13.89 8.95 -9.74
N LYS A 92 -13.68 10.15 -9.20
CA LYS A 92 -14.61 11.27 -9.37
C LYS A 92 -14.72 11.70 -10.83
N GLU A 93 -13.60 11.76 -11.53
CA GLU A 93 -13.58 12.10 -12.96
C GLU A 93 -14.37 11.09 -13.78
N ASN A 94 -14.20 9.81 -13.48
CA ASN A 94 -14.95 8.75 -14.15
C ASN A 94 -16.44 8.85 -13.88
N SER A 95 -16.84 9.25 -12.68
CA SER A 95 -18.24 9.43 -12.32
C SER A 95 -18.87 10.58 -13.10
N LYS A 96 -18.12 11.64 -13.36
CA LYS A 96 -18.62 12.81 -14.11
C LYS A 96 -18.92 12.50 -15.57
N ASN A 97 -18.26 11.51 -16.12
CA ASN A 97 -18.39 11.15 -17.53
C ASN A 97 -19.61 10.27 -17.83
N LYS A 98 -20.37 10.02 -16.84
CA LYS A 98 -21.63 9.30 -16.97
C LYS A 98 -22.79 10.29 -17.07
#